data_0674975f1c9c00ca5caa145eb7e202bf
#
_entry.id   0674975f1c9c00ca5caa145eb7e202bf
#
_cell.length_a   1.000
_cell.length_b   1.000
_cell.length_c   1.000
_cell.angle_alpha   90.00
_cell.angle_beta   90.00
_cell.angle_gamma   90.00
#
_symmetry.space_group_name_H-M   'P 1'
#
loop_
_entity.id
_entity.type
_entity.pdbx_description
1 polymer ?
#
loop_
_entity_poly.entity_id
_entity_poly.type
_entity_poly.pdbx_seq_one_letter_code
_entity_poly.pdbx_strand_id
1 'polypeptide(L)'
;MRTWAFAKRTTKEILRDPINIIFGLGFPIVILLLLTTIQKNIPATPFSLKQLTPGIAVFGLSFLSLFSATLISRDRMSSLLARLFTTPMTAKDYILGYTLPLIPIALIQTLLCYLAAFCLGLKITPDVIIAILCTIPISIIFIAIGLFCGTILMIDKSEESVVPY
;
A
#
# COMPACT_ATOMS: atom_id res chain seq x y z
N MET A 1 4.53 17.46 17.11
CA MET A 1 3.07 17.68 17.15
C MET A 1 2.46 17.89 15.76
N ARG A 2 3.13 18.56 14.82
CA ARG A 2 2.61 18.89 13.48
C ARG A 2 2.46 17.67 12.58
N THR A 3 3.48 16.80 12.52
CA THR A 3 3.48 15.53 11.76
C THR A 3 2.32 14.63 12.17
N TRP A 4 2.03 14.54 13.47
CA TRP A 4 0.94 13.72 13.99
C TRP A 4 -0.44 14.25 13.61
N ALA A 5 -0.63 15.56 13.63
CA ALA A 5 -1.88 16.19 13.18
C ALA A 5 -2.13 15.95 11.69
N PHE A 6 -1.07 16.02 10.88
CA PHE A 6 -1.14 15.74 9.46
C PHE A 6 -1.40 14.25 9.19
N ALA A 7 -0.69 13.33 9.86
CA ALA A 7 -0.92 11.90 9.76
C ALA A 7 -2.36 11.52 10.16
N LYS A 8 -2.92 12.12 11.23
CA LYS A 8 -4.32 11.89 11.65
C LYS A 8 -5.33 12.35 10.58
N ARG A 9 -5.05 13.48 9.91
CA ARG A 9 -5.88 13.93 8.78
C ARG A 9 -5.83 12.93 7.64
N THR A 10 -4.62 12.54 7.23
CA THR A 10 -4.39 11.57 6.15
C THR A 10 -5.05 10.22 6.45
N THR A 11 -4.95 9.72 7.68
CA THR A 11 -5.66 8.51 8.12
C THR A 11 -7.17 8.63 7.91
N LYS A 12 -7.74 9.78 8.27
CA LYS A 12 -9.18 10.03 8.14
C LYS A 12 -9.62 10.10 6.67
N GLU A 13 -8.76 10.60 5.81
CA GLU A 13 -8.97 10.66 4.36
C GLU A 13 -8.94 9.26 3.74
N ILE A 14 -7.95 8.45 4.12
CA ILE A 14 -7.84 7.05 3.71
C ILE A 14 -9.09 6.26 4.11
N LEU A 15 -9.53 6.39 5.36
CA LEU A 15 -10.71 5.68 5.87
C LEU A 15 -12.03 6.12 5.19
N ARG A 16 -12.05 7.28 4.56
CA ARG A 16 -13.20 7.78 3.79
C ARG A 16 -13.21 7.35 2.33
N ASP A 17 -12.16 6.69 1.88
CA ASP A 17 -12.07 6.13 0.52
C ASP A 17 -12.22 4.60 0.56
N PRO A 18 -13.45 4.08 0.71
CA PRO A 18 -13.70 2.65 0.88
C PRO A 18 -13.29 1.84 -0.34
N ILE A 19 -13.34 2.43 -1.52
CA ILE A 19 -12.98 1.73 -2.77
C ILE A 19 -11.50 1.32 -2.72
N ASN A 20 -10.61 2.26 -2.41
CA ASN A 20 -9.18 1.98 -2.35
C ASN A 20 -8.81 1.00 -1.22
N ILE A 21 -9.52 1.06 -0.09
CA ILE A 21 -9.31 0.10 1.02
C ILE A 21 -9.77 -1.29 0.60
N ILE A 22 -10.96 -1.43 0.01
CA ILE A 22 -11.49 -2.73 -0.42
C ILE A 22 -10.57 -3.35 -1.48
N PHE A 23 -10.12 -2.59 -2.46
CA PHE A 23 -9.17 -3.08 -3.46
C PHE A 23 -7.81 -3.40 -2.85
N GLY A 24 -7.25 -2.54 -2.02
CA GLY A 24 -5.94 -2.75 -1.40
C GLY A 24 -5.89 -3.95 -0.47
N LEU A 25 -6.94 -4.18 0.33
CA LEU A 25 -7.00 -5.28 1.29
C LEU A 25 -7.65 -6.54 0.69
N GLY A 26 -8.71 -6.38 -0.10
CA GLY A 26 -9.51 -7.49 -0.62
C GLY A 26 -8.88 -8.18 -1.81
N PHE A 27 -8.28 -7.44 -2.74
CA PHE A 27 -7.74 -8.00 -3.97
C PHE A 27 -6.66 -9.07 -3.75
N PRO A 28 -5.67 -8.89 -2.88
CA PRO A 28 -4.70 -9.94 -2.57
C PRO A 28 -5.34 -11.21 -2.01
N ILE A 29 -6.40 -11.07 -1.19
CA ILE A 29 -7.12 -12.20 -0.62
C ILE A 29 -7.87 -12.97 -1.71
N VAL A 30 -8.54 -12.25 -2.61
CA VAL A 30 -9.25 -12.86 -3.74
C VAL A 30 -8.28 -13.63 -4.64
N ILE A 31 -7.11 -13.07 -4.95
CA ILE A 31 -6.07 -13.76 -5.72
C ILE A 31 -5.57 -15.00 -4.98
N LEU A 32 -5.33 -14.92 -3.68
CA LEU A 32 -4.91 -16.06 -2.88
C LEU A 32 -5.92 -17.20 -2.93
N LEU A 33 -7.20 -16.90 -2.75
CA LEU A 33 -8.29 -17.88 -2.83
C LEU A 33 -8.40 -18.48 -4.23
N LEU A 34 -8.34 -17.66 -5.27
CA LEU A 34 -8.43 -18.08 -6.66
C LEU A 34 -7.28 -19.02 -7.03
N LEU A 35 -6.04 -18.63 -6.75
CA LEU A 35 -4.86 -19.45 -7.06
C LEU A 35 -4.85 -20.75 -6.27
N THR A 36 -5.26 -20.72 -5.00
CA THR A 36 -5.35 -21.93 -4.17
C THR A 36 -6.43 -22.88 -4.70
N THR A 37 -7.54 -22.37 -5.19
CA THR A 37 -8.62 -23.18 -5.78
C THR A 37 -8.19 -23.80 -7.10
N ILE A 38 -7.52 -23.03 -7.96
CA ILE A 38 -6.96 -23.54 -9.21
C ILE A 38 -5.94 -24.65 -8.94
N GLN A 39 -5.08 -24.46 -7.97
CA GLN A 39 -4.01 -25.39 -7.61
C GLN A 39 -4.54 -26.75 -7.13
N LYS A 40 -5.69 -26.77 -6.42
CA LYS A 40 -6.34 -28.04 -6.00
C LYS A 40 -6.78 -28.92 -7.16
N ASN A 41 -7.02 -28.33 -8.34
CA ASN A 41 -7.50 -29.01 -9.54
C ASN A 41 -6.40 -29.41 -10.51
N ILE A 42 -5.12 -29.07 -10.23
CA ILE A 42 -3.98 -29.39 -11.10
C ILE A 42 -3.16 -30.50 -10.43
N PRO A 43 -2.90 -31.64 -11.14
CA PRO A 43 -2.15 -32.78 -10.58
C PRO A 43 -0.69 -32.46 -10.21
N ALA A 44 -0.10 -31.47 -10.89
CA ALA A 44 1.25 -30.99 -10.56
C ALA A 44 1.11 -29.64 -9.85
N THR A 45 1.32 -29.60 -8.54
CA THR A 45 1.30 -28.37 -7.75
C THR A 45 2.59 -27.59 -7.97
N PRO A 46 2.64 -26.58 -8.86
CA PRO A 46 3.90 -25.84 -9.14
C PRO A 46 4.37 -25.01 -7.96
N PHE A 47 3.45 -24.62 -7.07
CA PHE A 47 3.78 -23.79 -5.92
C PHE A 47 3.11 -24.29 -4.64
N SER A 48 3.88 -24.49 -3.57
CA SER A 48 3.32 -24.76 -2.26
C SER A 48 2.61 -23.51 -1.70
N LEU A 49 1.56 -23.67 -0.92
CA LEU A 49 0.87 -22.56 -0.24
C LEU A 49 1.85 -21.71 0.60
N LYS A 50 2.90 -22.35 1.12
CA LYS A 50 3.99 -21.71 1.87
C LYS A 50 4.78 -20.70 1.02
N GLN A 51 4.94 -20.95 -0.27
CA GLN A 51 5.65 -20.06 -1.20
C GLN A 51 4.72 -19.02 -1.83
N LEU A 52 3.47 -19.41 -2.08
CA LEU A 52 2.47 -18.57 -2.71
C LEU A 52 2.05 -17.39 -1.80
N THR A 53 1.84 -17.65 -0.51
CA THR A 53 1.34 -16.66 0.44
C THR A 53 2.23 -15.42 0.57
N PRO A 54 3.56 -15.52 0.81
CA PRO A 54 4.41 -14.35 0.90
C PRO A 54 4.51 -13.60 -0.44
N GLY A 55 4.50 -14.31 -1.58
CA GLY A 55 4.47 -13.69 -2.89
C GLY A 55 3.24 -12.82 -3.12
N ILE A 56 2.07 -13.32 -2.76
CA ILE A 56 0.81 -12.57 -2.88
C ILE A 56 0.77 -11.41 -1.87
N ALA A 57 1.30 -11.59 -0.66
CA ALA A 57 1.38 -10.51 0.32
C ALA A 57 2.23 -9.35 -0.22
N VAL A 58 3.40 -9.63 -0.79
CA VAL A 58 4.27 -8.61 -1.42
C VAL A 58 3.60 -8.00 -2.65
N PHE A 59 2.94 -8.81 -3.48
CA PHE A 59 2.17 -8.32 -4.62
C PHE A 59 1.07 -7.33 -4.17
N GLY A 60 0.40 -7.63 -3.06
CA GLY A 60 -0.58 -6.71 -2.46
C GLY A 60 0.02 -5.36 -2.05
N LEU A 61 1.29 -5.32 -1.65
CA LEU A 61 1.99 -4.06 -1.35
C LEU A 61 2.17 -3.17 -2.58
N SER A 62 2.15 -3.73 -3.79
CA SER A 62 2.17 -2.95 -5.03
C SER A 62 0.92 -2.08 -5.16
N PHE A 63 -0.25 -2.58 -4.72
CA PHE A 63 -1.48 -1.77 -4.66
C PHE A 63 -1.39 -0.67 -3.61
N LEU A 64 -0.71 -0.94 -2.49
CA LEU A 64 -0.45 0.08 -1.48
C LEU A 64 0.46 1.19 -2.02
N SER A 65 1.44 0.84 -2.86
CA SER A 65 2.27 1.80 -3.58
C SER A 65 1.42 2.68 -4.50
N LEU A 66 0.55 2.08 -5.31
CA LEU A 66 -0.40 2.81 -6.16
C LEU A 66 -1.32 3.72 -5.35
N PHE A 67 -1.81 3.22 -4.20
CA PHE A 67 -2.65 3.99 -3.31
C PHE A 67 -1.93 5.21 -2.70
N SER A 68 -0.67 5.04 -2.29
CA SER A 68 0.15 6.15 -1.80
C SER A 68 0.40 7.22 -2.88
N ALA A 69 0.59 6.79 -4.15
CA ALA A 69 0.74 7.68 -5.29
C ALA A 69 -0.54 8.48 -5.56
N THR A 70 -1.70 7.84 -5.54
CA THR A 70 -2.99 8.53 -5.75
C THR A 70 -3.32 9.49 -4.61
N LEU A 71 -2.94 9.17 -3.38
CA LEU A 71 -3.16 10.00 -2.21
C LEU A 71 -2.42 11.33 -2.34
N ILE A 72 -1.12 11.28 -2.63
CA ILE A 72 -0.31 12.49 -2.80
C ILE A 72 -0.73 13.31 -4.02
N SER A 73 -1.16 12.63 -5.08
CA SER A 73 -1.67 13.24 -6.31
C SER A 73 -2.94 14.05 -6.04
N ARG A 74 -3.90 13.52 -5.29
CA ARG A 74 -5.13 14.23 -4.88
C ARG A 74 -4.85 15.46 -4.04
N ASP A 75 -3.94 15.37 -3.07
CA ASP A 75 -3.58 16.49 -2.21
C ASP A 75 -2.92 17.63 -2.99
N ARG A 76 -2.16 17.31 -4.04
CA ARG A 76 -1.59 18.30 -4.95
C ARG A 76 -2.66 19.03 -5.77
N MET A 77 -3.64 18.29 -6.30
CA MET A 77 -4.72 18.88 -7.10
C MET A 77 -5.65 19.77 -6.25
N SER A 78 -5.79 19.50 -4.98
CA SER A 78 -6.70 20.22 -4.07
C SER A 78 -6.15 21.56 -3.52
N SER A 79 -5.08 22.12 -4.11
CA SER A 79 -4.39 23.32 -3.57
C SER A 79 -3.93 23.21 -2.10
N LEU A 80 -4.08 22.02 -1.51
CA LEU A 80 -3.70 21.77 -0.13
C LEU A 80 -2.20 21.89 0.07
N LEU A 81 -1.42 21.44 -0.90
CA LEU A 81 0.03 21.59 -0.91
C LEU A 81 0.46 23.06 -0.92
N ALA A 82 -0.19 23.90 -1.73
CA ALA A 82 0.10 25.34 -1.74
C ALA A 82 -0.11 25.95 -0.35
N ARG A 83 -1.16 25.51 0.38
CA ARG A 83 -1.41 25.95 1.76
C ARG A 83 -0.42 25.33 2.77
N LEU A 84 0.05 24.09 2.54
CA LEU A 84 1.06 23.45 3.38
C LEU A 84 2.42 24.14 3.26
N PHE A 85 2.79 24.61 2.06
CA PHE A 85 4.04 25.33 1.85
C PHE A 85 4.07 26.71 2.53
N THR A 86 2.91 27.28 2.89
CA THR A 86 2.85 28.49 3.71
C THR A 86 2.98 28.21 5.21
N THR A 87 2.98 26.93 5.62
CA THR A 87 3.20 26.53 7.00
C THR A 87 4.67 26.14 7.20
N PRO A 88 5.25 26.33 8.40
CA PRO A 88 6.62 25.97 8.68
C PRO A 88 6.76 24.44 8.90
N MET A 89 6.34 23.63 7.91
CA MET A 89 6.53 22.18 7.87
C MET A 89 7.80 21.84 7.11
N THR A 90 8.56 20.88 7.62
CA THR A 90 9.74 20.38 6.92
C THR A 90 9.34 19.27 5.93
N ALA A 91 10.20 19.02 4.94
CA ALA A 91 10.00 17.91 3.99
C ALA A 91 9.86 16.55 4.69
N LYS A 92 10.56 16.39 5.83
CA LYS A 92 10.46 15.18 6.66
C LYS A 92 9.07 15.01 7.28
N ASP A 93 8.49 16.10 7.79
CA ASP A 93 7.13 16.07 8.37
C ASP A 93 6.08 15.68 7.32
N TYR A 94 6.29 16.12 6.09
CA TYR A 94 5.43 15.81 4.96
C TYR A 94 5.50 14.31 4.59
N ILE A 95 6.70 13.79 4.35
CA ILE A 95 6.91 12.38 3.99
C ILE A 95 6.40 11.46 5.11
N LEU A 96 6.75 11.74 6.36
CA LEU A 96 6.31 10.96 7.51
C LEU A 96 4.80 11.01 7.70
N GLY A 97 4.18 12.16 7.40
CA GLY A 97 2.74 12.33 7.51
C GLY A 97 1.93 11.47 6.55
N TYR A 98 2.47 11.13 5.38
CA TYR A 98 1.87 10.16 4.46
C TYR A 98 2.26 8.72 4.79
N THR A 99 3.51 8.48 5.15
CA THR A 99 4.02 7.12 5.40
C THR A 99 3.40 6.52 6.67
N LEU A 100 3.26 7.30 7.72
CA LEU A 100 2.82 6.84 9.03
C LEU A 100 1.42 6.19 9.04
N PRO A 101 0.40 6.71 8.34
CA PRO A 101 -0.90 6.05 8.24
C PRO A 101 -0.92 4.84 7.29
N LEU A 102 0.00 4.74 6.34
CA LEU A 102 0.04 3.65 5.38
C LEU A 102 0.70 2.38 5.96
N ILE A 103 1.63 2.52 6.91
CA ILE A 103 2.27 1.37 7.57
C ILE A 103 1.25 0.45 8.26
N PRO A 104 0.33 0.92 9.12
CA PRO A 104 -0.65 0.04 9.73
C PRO A 104 -1.56 -0.64 8.70
N ILE A 105 -1.88 0.01 7.59
CA ILE A 105 -2.67 -0.60 6.51
C ILE A 105 -1.88 -1.75 5.86
N ALA A 106 -0.59 -1.57 5.59
CA ALA A 106 0.29 -2.62 5.09
C ALA A 106 0.35 -3.82 6.03
N LEU A 107 0.45 -3.56 7.34
CA LEU A 107 0.46 -4.62 8.36
C LEU A 107 -0.87 -5.37 8.41
N ILE A 108 -1.99 -4.66 8.40
CA ILE A 108 -3.34 -5.26 8.38
C ILE A 108 -3.50 -6.11 7.11
N GLN A 109 -3.11 -5.60 5.94
CA GLN A 109 -3.17 -6.33 4.69
C GLN A 109 -2.36 -7.63 4.74
N THR A 110 -1.11 -7.55 5.22
CA THR A 110 -0.25 -8.72 5.37
C THR A 110 -0.87 -9.73 6.33
N LEU A 111 -1.34 -9.27 7.49
CA LEU A 111 -1.98 -10.12 8.49
C LEU A 111 -3.23 -10.82 7.93
N LEU A 112 -4.06 -10.11 7.19
CA LEU A 112 -5.25 -10.67 6.54
C LEU A 112 -4.89 -11.73 5.49
N CYS A 113 -3.84 -11.51 4.68
CA CYS A 113 -3.36 -12.50 3.72
C CYS A 113 -2.89 -13.79 4.42
N TYR A 114 -2.14 -13.66 5.51
CA TYR A 114 -1.68 -14.84 6.27
C TYR A 114 -2.83 -15.52 7.01
N LEU A 115 -3.78 -14.76 7.55
CA LEU A 115 -4.98 -15.32 8.18
C LEU A 115 -5.79 -16.15 7.18
N ALA A 116 -6.00 -15.61 5.96
CA ALA A 116 -6.66 -16.36 4.89
C ALA A 116 -5.88 -17.61 4.51
N ALA A 117 -4.55 -17.55 4.45
CA ALA A 117 -3.70 -18.71 4.17
C ALA A 117 -3.80 -19.78 5.27
N PHE A 118 -3.89 -19.39 6.54
CA PHE A 118 -4.11 -20.33 7.65
C PHE A 118 -5.45 -21.04 7.54
N CYS A 119 -6.52 -20.32 7.16
CA CYS A 119 -7.82 -20.94 6.89
C CYS A 119 -7.77 -21.94 5.73
N LEU A 120 -6.85 -21.74 4.77
CA LEU A 120 -6.62 -22.65 3.63
C LEU A 120 -5.70 -23.84 3.96
N GLY A 121 -5.19 -23.93 5.19
CA GLY A 121 -4.37 -25.04 5.67
C GLY A 121 -2.86 -24.78 5.72
N LEU A 122 -2.43 -23.52 5.66
CA LEU A 122 -1.03 -23.17 5.90
C LEU A 122 -0.65 -23.52 7.34
N LYS A 123 0.42 -24.27 7.53
CA LYS A 123 0.95 -24.58 8.86
C LYS A 123 1.77 -23.41 9.39
N ILE A 124 1.59 -23.11 10.68
CA ILE A 124 2.41 -22.09 11.37
C ILE A 124 3.82 -22.65 11.52
N THR A 125 4.76 -22.06 10.82
CA THR A 125 6.18 -22.41 10.89
C THR A 125 7.00 -21.16 11.23
N PRO A 126 8.20 -21.28 11.80
CA PRO A 126 9.07 -20.13 12.06
C PRO A 126 9.31 -19.25 10.82
N ASP A 127 9.38 -19.87 9.62
CA ASP A 127 9.57 -19.18 8.36
C ASP A 127 8.42 -18.20 8.05
N VAL A 128 7.20 -18.52 8.45
CA VAL A 128 6.02 -17.64 8.28
C VAL A 128 6.16 -16.38 9.13
N ILE A 129 6.67 -16.53 10.35
CA ILE A 129 6.91 -15.39 11.26
C ILE A 129 7.99 -14.48 10.66
N ILE A 130 9.07 -15.07 10.16
CA ILE A 130 10.15 -14.32 9.49
C ILE A 130 9.60 -13.59 8.26
N ALA A 131 8.78 -14.25 7.45
CA ALA A 131 8.18 -13.64 6.26
C ALA A 131 7.27 -12.44 6.63
N ILE A 132 6.48 -12.53 7.69
CA ILE A 132 5.67 -11.40 8.17
C ILE A 132 6.56 -10.25 8.64
N LEU A 133 7.63 -10.53 9.38
CA LEU A 133 8.59 -9.50 9.84
C LEU A 133 9.29 -8.82 8.66
N CYS A 134 9.69 -9.57 7.64
CA CYS A 134 10.30 -9.04 6.43
C CYS A 134 9.34 -8.14 5.61
N THR A 135 8.04 -8.33 5.74
CA THR A 135 7.07 -7.49 5.02
C THR A 135 7.05 -6.04 5.52
N ILE A 136 7.47 -5.80 6.78
CA ILE A 136 7.53 -4.43 7.34
C ILE A 136 8.50 -3.53 6.57
N PRO A 137 9.80 -3.85 6.44
CA PRO A 137 10.72 -3.01 5.68
C PRO A 137 10.35 -2.94 4.19
N ILE A 138 9.82 -4.04 3.63
CA ILE A 138 9.36 -4.07 2.25
C ILE A 138 8.20 -3.09 2.04
N SER A 139 7.25 -3.02 2.97
CA SER A 139 6.12 -2.09 2.87
C SER A 139 6.56 -0.63 2.86
N ILE A 140 7.59 -0.27 3.64
CA ILE A 140 8.15 1.09 3.66
C ILE A 140 8.74 1.44 2.28
N ILE A 141 9.44 0.50 1.64
CA ILE A 141 10.01 0.68 0.31
C ILE A 141 8.89 0.90 -0.72
N PHE A 142 7.84 0.07 -0.71
CA PHE A 142 6.71 0.21 -1.64
C PHE A 142 5.96 1.53 -1.45
N ILE A 143 5.75 1.96 -0.20
CA ILE A 143 5.14 3.26 0.12
C ILE A 143 6.03 4.40 -0.41
N ALA A 144 7.34 4.34 -0.20
CA ALA A 144 8.28 5.34 -0.69
C ALA A 144 8.28 5.44 -2.22
N ILE A 145 8.29 4.30 -2.93
CA ILE A 145 8.18 4.25 -4.39
C ILE A 145 6.85 4.88 -4.85
N GLY A 146 5.75 4.56 -4.20
CA GLY A 146 4.44 5.13 -4.53
C GLY A 146 4.39 6.64 -4.35
N LEU A 147 4.90 7.16 -3.23
CA LEU A 147 5.00 8.59 -2.98
C LEU A 147 5.90 9.29 -4.02
N PHE A 148 7.02 8.67 -4.38
CA PHE A 148 7.93 9.18 -5.39
C PHE A 148 7.26 9.22 -6.77
N CYS A 149 6.65 8.13 -7.21
CA CYS A 149 5.92 8.08 -8.49
C CYS A 149 4.78 9.10 -8.53
N GLY A 150 4.00 9.22 -7.45
CA GLY A 150 2.91 10.18 -7.35
C GLY A 150 3.37 11.64 -7.42
N THR A 151 4.60 11.92 -6.99
CA THR A 151 5.19 13.27 -7.13
C THR A 151 5.66 13.56 -8.55
N ILE A 152 6.27 12.58 -9.25
CA ILE A 152 6.85 12.78 -10.58
C ILE A 152 5.77 12.82 -11.66
N LEU A 153 4.84 11.87 -11.66
CA LEU A 153 3.81 11.75 -12.70
C LEU A 153 2.91 12.98 -12.83
N MET A 154 2.87 13.83 -11.81
CA MET A 154 2.11 15.07 -11.86
C MET A 154 2.89 16.28 -12.35
N ILE A 155 4.21 16.26 -12.30
CA ILE A 155 5.03 17.34 -12.86
C ILE A 155 4.82 17.38 -14.38
N ASP A 156 4.77 16.21 -15.01
CA ASP A 156 4.56 16.05 -16.45
C ASP A 156 3.22 16.64 -16.92
N LYS A 157 2.13 16.39 -16.21
CA LYS A 157 0.81 16.96 -16.53
C LYS A 157 0.68 18.45 -16.33
N SER A 158 1.47 19.06 -15.47
CA SER A 158 1.44 20.51 -15.27
C SER A 158 2.17 21.27 -16.39
N GLU A 159 3.15 20.66 -17.02
CA GLU A 159 3.85 21.27 -18.17
C GLU A 159 3.00 21.19 -19.45
N GLU A 160 2.23 20.11 -19.63
CA GLU A 160 1.35 19.92 -20.78
C GLU A 160 0.17 20.92 -20.79
N SER A 161 -0.25 21.41 -19.61
CA SER A 161 -1.34 22.40 -19.49
C SER A 161 -0.88 23.85 -19.67
N VAL A 162 0.42 24.13 -19.81
CA VAL A 162 1.00 25.47 -19.93
C VAL A 162 1.40 25.82 -21.40
N VAL A 163 1.22 24.89 -22.34
CA VAL A 163 1.42 25.18 -23.76
C VAL A 163 0.12 25.76 -24.34
N PRO A 164 -0.04 27.08 -24.48
CA PRO A 164 -1.16 27.65 -25.22
C PRO A 164 -0.90 27.43 -26.71
N TYR A 165 -1.86 26.90 -27.42
CA TYR A 165 -1.94 26.92 -28.89
C TYR A 165 -2.16 28.32 -29.36
#